data_96a760a8f39cfdb3e84d653f3be83cbd
#
_entry.id   96a760a8f39cfdb3e84d653f3be83cbd
#
_cell.length_a   1.000
_cell.length_b   1.000
_cell.length_c   1.000
_cell.angle_alpha   90.00
_cell.angle_beta   90.00
_cell.angle_gamma   90.00
#
_symmetry.space_group_name_H-M   'P 1'
#
loop_
_entity.id
_entity.type
_entity.pdbx_description
1 polymer ?
#
loop_
_entity_poly.entity_id
_entity_poly.type
_entity_poly.pdbx_seq_one_letter_code
_entity_poly.pdbx_strand_id
1 'polypeptide(L)'
;MANAANYIKKWHEVILEGKMDLLDNLLSDNATFYSPVVFTPLEGKEITKMYLSAAGLSFNMDSFKYTRELNDGNYSVLEFETTIDDISVNGVDMIEWDDDGKILNFKVMIRPFKAVEIVRAKMVEALEQI
;
A
#
# COMPACT_ATOMS: atom_id res chain seq x y z
N MET A 1 -10.80 20.83 1.95
CA MET A 1 -9.69 20.86 0.98
C MET A 1 -8.73 19.73 1.29
N ALA A 2 -8.38 18.96 0.29
CA ALA A 2 -7.48 17.82 0.49
C ALA A 2 -6.08 18.30 0.89
N ASN A 3 -5.45 17.57 1.81
CA ASN A 3 -4.13 17.93 2.35
C ASN A 3 -3.30 16.68 2.58
N ALA A 4 -2.80 16.11 1.47
CA ALA A 4 -2.03 14.89 1.48
C ALA A 4 -0.82 14.96 2.43
N ALA A 5 -0.17 16.12 2.51
CA ALA A 5 1.01 16.29 3.37
C ALA A 5 0.71 16.05 4.85
N ASN A 6 -0.52 16.32 5.29
CA ASN A 6 -0.94 16.00 6.66
C ASN A 6 -1.48 14.59 6.79
N TYR A 7 -2.27 14.16 5.80
CA TYR A 7 -2.94 12.85 5.84
C TYR A 7 -1.94 11.69 5.80
N ILE A 8 -0.84 11.85 5.08
CA ILE A 8 0.16 10.79 4.90
C ILE A 8 0.76 10.30 6.23
N LYS A 9 0.73 11.13 7.25
CA LYS A 9 1.27 10.77 8.57
C LYS A 9 0.55 9.55 9.16
N LYS A 10 -0.75 9.43 8.92
CA LYS A 10 -1.53 8.28 9.38
C LYS A 10 -1.13 7.00 8.65
N TRP A 11 -0.88 7.10 7.35
CA TRP A 11 -0.40 5.95 6.59
C TRP A 11 0.98 5.52 7.09
N HIS A 12 1.87 6.47 7.39
CA HIS A 12 3.18 6.13 7.96
C HIS A 12 3.03 5.32 9.25
N GLU A 13 2.09 5.69 10.11
CA GLU A 13 1.84 4.93 11.36
C GLU A 13 1.39 3.50 11.05
N VAL A 14 0.51 3.33 10.07
CA VAL A 14 0.02 2.01 9.69
C VAL A 14 1.15 1.12 9.19
N ILE A 15 1.91 1.60 8.19
CA ILE A 15 2.87 0.74 7.49
C ILE A 15 4.23 0.67 8.19
N LEU A 16 4.73 1.78 8.70
CA LEU A 16 6.09 1.83 9.27
C LEU A 16 6.10 1.44 10.75
N GLU A 17 5.03 1.71 11.48
CA GLU A 17 4.93 1.38 12.91
C GLU A 17 4.09 0.13 13.17
N GLY A 18 3.57 -0.48 12.10
CA GLY A 18 2.80 -1.72 12.20
C GLY A 18 1.44 -1.58 12.85
N LYS A 19 0.87 -0.38 12.85
CA LYS A 19 -0.43 -0.12 13.49
C LYS A 19 -1.58 -0.43 12.55
N MET A 20 -1.68 -1.70 12.13
CA MET A 20 -2.69 -2.13 11.16
C MET A 20 -4.12 -1.95 11.64
N ASP A 21 -4.33 -1.86 12.95
CA ASP A 21 -5.64 -1.58 13.53
C ASP A 21 -6.18 -0.19 13.15
N LEU A 22 -5.30 0.72 12.72
CA LEU A 22 -5.72 2.05 12.28
C LEU A 22 -6.19 2.06 10.82
N LEU A 23 -5.90 1.01 10.07
CA LEU A 23 -6.16 0.97 8.64
C LEU A 23 -7.65 1.10 8.30
N ASP A 24 -8.51 0.45 9.07
CA ASP A 24 -9.94 0.47 8.81
C ASP A 24 -10.50 1.90 8.80
N ASN A 25 -10.11 2.71 9.78
CA ASN A 25 -10.58 4.09 9.86
C ASN A 25 -9.93 5.01 8.83
N LEU A 26 -8.80 4.59 8.26
CA LEU A 26 -8.07 5.38 7.28
C LEU A 26 -8.64 5.22 5.86
N LEU A 27 -9.36 4.12 5.62
CA LEU A 27 -9.91 3.83 4.29
C LEU A 27 -11.31 4.42 4.11
N SER A 28 -11.56 5.04 2.95
CA SER A 28 -12.90 5.42 2.53
C SER A 28 -13.75 4.18 2.33
N ASP A 29 -15.06 4.27 2.57
CA ASP A 29 -15.99 3.18 2.25
C ASP A 29 -15.94 2.81 0.76
N ASN A 30 -15.57 3.78 -0.09
CA ASN A 30 -15.48 3.61 -1.53
C ASN A 30 -14.03 3.38 -2.00
N ALA A 31 -13.13 2.96 -1.10
CA ALA A 31 -11.73 2.77 -1.45
C ALA A 31 -11.57 1.72 -2.54
N THR A 32 -10.63 1.98 -3.45
CA THR A 32 -10.28 1.05 -4.53
C THR A 32 -8.78 0.73 -4.44
N PHE A 33 -8.44 -0.53 -4.61
CA PHE A 33 -7.05 -0.96 -4.64
C PHE A 33 -6.66 -1.41 -6.05
N TYR A 34 -5.49 -0.94 -6.50
CA TYR A 34 -4.90 -1.33 -7.78
C TYR A 34 -3.65 -2.14 -7.50
N SER A 35 -3.76 -3.45 -7.69
CA SER A 35 -2.68 -4.39 -7.42
C SER A 35 -1.61 -4.35 -8.51
N PRO A 36 -0.32 -4.59 -8.18
CA PRO A 36 0.71 -4.72 -9.20
C PRO A 36 0.64 -6.05 -9.96
N VAL A 37 -0.17 -7.00 -9.51
CA VAL A 37 -0.25 -8.34 -10.11
C VAL A 37 -1.62 -8.67 -10.70
N VAL A 38 -2.64 -7.87 -10.40
CA VAL A 38 -4.01 -8.06 -10.93
C VAL A 38 -4.44 -6.76 -11.58
N PHE A 39 -4.76 -6.78 -12.87
CA PHE A 39 -5.09 -5.56 -13.58
C PHE A 39 -6.47 -4.99 -13.21
N THR A 40 -7.46 -5.86 -12.95
CA THR A 40 -8.81 -5.40 -12.61
C THR A 40 -8.82 -4.67 -11.26
N PRO A 41 -9.38 -3.45 -11.21
CA PRO A 41 -9.49 -2.72 -9.94
C PRO A 41 -10.28 -3.52 -8.91
N LEU A 42 -9.84 -3.46 -7.66
CA LEU A 42 -10.49 -4.15 -6.54
C LEU A 42 -11.26 -3.09 -5.75
N GLU A 43 -12.58 -3.05 -5.96
CA GLU A 43 -13.41 -1.97 -5.44
C GLU A 43 -14.07 -2.33 -4.11
N GLY A 44 -13.94 -1.41 -3.16
CA GLY A 44 -14.55 -1.51 -1.85
C GLY A 44 -13.53 -1.51 -0.72
N LYS A 45 -13.96 -1.03 0.43
CA LYS A 45 -13.11 -0.89 1.62
C LYS A 45 -12.59 -2.24 2.12
N GLU A 46 -13.47 -3.25 2.18
CA GLU A 46 -13.08 -4.54 2.75
C GLU A 46 -12.00 -5.23 1.93
N ILE A 47 -12.15 -5.25 0.59
CA ILE A 47 -11.15 -5.89 -0.26
C ILE A 47 -9.85 -5.08 -0.27
N THR A 48 -9.94 -3.76 -0.23
CA THR A 48 -8.76 -2.90 -0.14
C THR A 48 -8.00 -3.16 1.15
N LYS A 49 -8.70 -3.22 2.27
CA LYS A 49 -8.12 -3.51 3.58
C LYS A 49 -7.43 -4.88 3.58
N MET A 50 -8.08 -5.88 2.99
CA MET A 50 -7.53 -7.23 2.91
C MET A 50 -6.22 -7.26 2.14
N TYR A 51 -6.15 -6.59 0.99
CA TYR A 51 -4.94 -6.57 0.17
C TYR A 51 -3.81 -5.76 0.83
N LEU A 52 -4.11 -4.63 1.46
CA LEU A 52 -3.09 -3.85 2.17
C LEU A 52 -2.56 -4.60 3.40
N SER A 53 -3.43 -5.32 4.10
CA SER A 53 -3.00 -6.17 5.22
C SER A 53 -2.10 -7.31 4.73
N ALA A 54 -2.46 -7.94 3.61
CA ALA A 54 -1.65 -8.99 3.01
C ALA A 54 -0.28 -8.46 2.58
N ALA A 55 -0.21 -7.25 2.05
CA ALA A 55 1.07 -6.63 1.68
C ALA A 55 1.97 -6.44 2.90
N GLY A 56 1.40 -6.02 4.03
CA GLY A 56 2.14 -5.88 5.28
C GLY A 56 2.72 -7.20 5.79
N LEU A 57 2.04 -8.32 5.51
CA LEU A 57 2.54 -9.65 5.87
C LEU A 57 3.57 -10.18 4.87
N SER A 58 3.53 -9.68 3.63
CA SER A 58 4.35 -10.20 2.54
C SER A 58 5.73 -9.59 2.47
N PHE A 59 5.86 -8.28 2.75
CA PHE A 59 7.11 -7.56 2.66
C PHE A 59 7.97 -7.78 3.91
N ASN A 60 9.28 -7.80 3.71
CA ASN A 60 10.22 -7.82 4.83
C ASN A 60 10.28 -6.41 5.44
N MET A 61 9.53 -6.19 6.51
CA MET A 61 9.43 -4.87 7.12
C MET A 61 10.72 -4.42 7.80
N ASP A 62 11.65 -5.34 8.10
CA ASP A 62 12.96 -4.98 8.63
C ASP A 62 13.80 -4.23 7.59
N SER A 63 13.60 -4.54 6.30
CA SER A 63 14.31 -3.88 5.20
C SER A 63 13.45 -2.85 4.47
N PHE A 64 12.16 -2.79 4.76
CA PHE A 64 11.25 -1.87 4.07
C PHE A 64 11.56 -0.42 4.43
N LYS A 65 11.69 0.42 3.41
CA LYS A 65 11.87 1.86 3.62
C LYS A 65 11.30 2.64 2.45
N TYR A 66 10.78 3.82 2.75
CA TYR A 66 10.43 4.79 1.72
C TYR A 66 11.67 5.60 1.38
N THR A 67 11.98 5.71 0.09
CA THR A 67 13.17 6.41 -0.41
C THR A 67 12.84 7.77 -0.99
N ARG A 68 11.63 7.97 -1.49
CA ARG A 68 11.15 9.25 -1.99
C ARG A 68 9.68 9.41 -1.65
N GLU A 69 9.29 10.62 -1.34
CA GLU A 69 7.90 10.91 -1.02
C GLU A 69 7.52 12.28 -1.53
N LEU A 70 6.42 12.36 -2.26
CA LEU A 70 5.86 13.59 -2.80
C LEU A 70 4.39 13.67 -2.39
N ASN A 71 4.00 14.81 -1.84
CA ASN A 71 2.61 15.07 -1.47
C ASN A 71 2.17 16.37 -2.12
N ASP A 72 1.12 16.32 -2.91
CA ASP A 72 0.59 17.49 -3.60
C ASP A 72 -0.93 17.40 -3.68
N GLY A 73 -1.62 18.41 -3.15
CA GLY A 73 -3.08 18.43 -3.13
C GLY A 73 -3.63 17.22 -2.39
N ASN A 74 -4.36 16.38 -3.09
CA ASN A 74 -4.95 15.16 -2.55
C ASN A 74 -4.19 13.90 -2.96
N TYR A 75 -2.96 14.02 -3.43
CA TYR A 75 -2.15 12.88 -3.87
C TYR A 75 -0.87 12.72 -3.07
N SER A 76 -0.54 11.48 -2.76
CA SER A 76 0.74 11.09 -2.17
C SER A 76 1.38 10.04 -3.07
N VAL A 77 2.69 10.19 -3.32
CA VAL A 77 3.47 9.23 -4.10
C VAL A 77 4.70 8.87 -3.27
N LEU A 78 4.86 7.59 -2.95
CA LEU A 78 5.94 7.11 -2.07
C LEU A 78 6.65 5.95 -2.74
N GLU A 79 7.91 6.17 -3.09
CA GLU A 79 8.76 5.11 -3.59
C GLU A 79 9.30 4.30 -2.42
N PHE A 80 9.29 2.97 -2.53
CA PHE A 80 9.81 2.11 -1.48
C PHE A 80 10.81 1.09 -2.03
N GLU A 81 11.63 0.58 -1.12
CA GLU A 81 12.55 -0.52 -1.37
C GLU A 81 12.44 -1.50 -0.22
N THR A 82 12.49 -2.78 -0.55
CA THR A 82 12.49 -3.87 0.42
C THR A 82 13.07 -5.12 -0.22
N THR A 83 13.08 -6.22 0.52
CA THR A 83 13.45 -7.53 -0.01
C THR A 83 12.37 -8.54 0.37
N ILE A 84 12.22 -9.58 -0.46
CA ILE A 84 11.42 -10.75 -0.15
C ILE A 84 12.25 -11.96 -0.58
N ASP A 85 12.58 -12.84 0.37
CA ASP A 85 13.40 -14.03 0.10
C ASP A 85 14.69 -13.66 -0.68
N ASP A 86 15.35 -12.58 -0.24
CA ASP A 86 16.59 -12.04 -0.83
C ASP A 86 16.42 -11.44 -2.23
N ILE A 87 15.20 -11.34 -2.72
CA ILE A 87 14.92 -10.67 -3.99
C ILE A 87 14.64 -9.19 -3.70
N SER A 88 15.38 -8.31 -4.38
CA SER A 88 15.18 -6.86 -4.24
C SER A 88 13.89 -6.44 -4.90
N VAL A 89 13.10 -5.65 -4.18
CA VAL A 89 11.81 -5.13 -4.63
C VAL A 89 11.85 -3.61 -4.56
N ASN A 90 11.56 -2.96 -5.69
CA ASN A 90 11.42 -1.51 -5.73
C ASN A 90 10.03 -1.20 -6.26
N GLY A 91 9.30 -0.37 -5.54
CA GLY A 91 7.93 -0.07 -5.93
C GLY A 91 7.54 1.35 -5.61
N VAL A 92 6.31 1.67 -5.96
CA VAL A 92 5.71 2.97 -5.64
C VAL A 92 4.28 2.77 -5.21
N ASP A 93 3.92 3.43 -4.11
CA ASP A 93 2.55 3.56 -3.63
C ASP A 93 2.01 4.90 -4.10
N MET A 94 0.88 4.90 -4.78
CA MET A 94 0.21 6.11 -5.21
C MET A 94 -1.15 6.18 -4.52
N ILE A 95 -1.35 7.19 -3.70
CA ILE A 95 -2.54 7.32 -2.87
C ILE A 95 -3.32 8.57 -3.29
N GLU A 96 -4.61 8.42 -3.48
CA GLU A 96 -5.51 9.56 -3.59
C GLU A 96 -6.33 9.65 -2.31
N TRP A 97 -6.35 10.84 -1.71
CA TRP A 97 -7.08 11.12 -0.47
C TRP A 97 -8.38 11.85 -0.78
N ASP A 98 -9.42 11.57 0.00
CA ASP A 98 -10.63 12.37 -0.04
C ASP A 98 -10.51 13.58 0.91
N ASP A 99 -11.54 14.41 0.93
CA ASP A 99 -11.52 15.64 1.75
C ASP A 99 -11.61 15.37 3.24
N ASP A 100 -11.98 14.16 3.64
CA ASP A 100 -12.06 13.76 5.05
C ASP A 100 -10.78 13.11 5.56
N GLY A 101 -9.74 13.07 4.72
CA GLY A 101 -8.46 12.47 5.10
C GLY A 101 -8.45 10.95 5.01
N LYS A 102 -9.37 10.38 4.22
CA LYS A 102 -9.41 8.94 4.03
C LYS A 102 -8.86 8.57 2.67
N ILE A 103 -8.31 7.36 2.56
CA ILE A 103 -7.75 6.85 1.31
C ILE A 103 -8.91 6.51 0.37
N LEU A 104 -8.97 7.20 -0.76
CA LEU A 104 -9.96 6.96 -1.80
C LEU A 104 -9.50 5.90 -2.78
N ASN A 105 -8.23 5.92 -3.17
CA ASN A 105 -7.65 4.79 -3.89
C ASN A 105 -6.17 4.64 -3.57
N PHE A 106 -5.69 3.43 -3.78
CA PHE A 106 -4.32 3.04 -3.46
C PHE A 106 -3.81 2.17 -4.61
N LYS A 107 -2.82 2.64 -5.34
CA LYS A 107 -2.23 1.92 -6.47
C LYS A 107 -0.79 1.58 -6.17
N VAL A 108 -0.39 0.35 -6.48
CA VAL A 108 0.99 -0.11 -6.27
C VAL A 108 1.57 -0.56 -7.60
N MET A 109 2.77 -0.07 -7.92
CA MET A 109 3.55 -0.55 -9.06
C MET A 109 4.88 -1.07 -8.54
N ILE A 110 5.38 -2.15 -9.16
CA ILE A 110 6.58 -2.84 -8.67
C ILE A 110 7.49 -3.20 -9.84
N ARG A 111 8.79 -3.10 -9.60
CA ARG A 111 9.84 -3.57 -10.49
C ARG A 111 10.88 -4.35 -9.69
N PRO A 112 11.72 -5.20 -10.31
CA PRO A 112 11.65 -5.69 -11.67
C PRO A 112 10.67 -6.88 -11.79
N PHE A 113 10.64 -7.55 -12.93
CA PHE A 113 9.74 -8.69 -13.15
C PHE A 113 9.86 -9.76 -12.06
N LYS A 114 11.08 -10.09 -11.69
CA LYS A 114 11.35 -11.08 -10.62
C LYS A 114 10.69 -10.69 -9.30
N ALA A 115 10.69 -9.39 -8.98
CA ALA A 115 10.02 -8.89 -7.78
C ALA A 115 8.50 -9.05 -7.91
N VAL A 116 7.94 -8.79 -9.09
CA VAL A 116 6.49 -8.97 -9.29
C VAL A 116 6.10 -10.44 -9.08
N GLU A 117 6.91 -11.38 -9.56
CA GLU A 117 6.66 -12.81 -9.37
C GLU A 117 6.64 -13.20 -7.89
N ILE A 118 7.66 -12.78 -7.12
CA ILE A 118 7.72 -13.14 -5.71
C ILE A 118 6.62 -12.45 -4.89
N VAL A 119 6.30 -11.22 -5.23
CA VAL A 119 5.19 -10.50 -4.58
C VAL A 119 3.88 -11.23 -4.81
N ARG A 120 3.63 -11.69 -6.03
CA ARG A 120 2.42 -12.45 -6.34
C ARG A 120 2.32 -13.71 -5.48
N ALA A 121 3.41 -14.47 -5.40
CA ALA A 121 3.43 -15.71 -4.62
C ALA A 121 3.17 -15.44 -3.13
N LYS A 122 3.82 -14.43 -2.58
CA LYS A 122 3.66 -14.09 -1.16
C LYS A 122 2.28 -13.51 -0.85
N MET A 123 1.70 -12.75 -1.77
CA MET A 123 0.35 -12.21 -1.59
C MET A 123 -0.69 -13.34 -1.56
N VAL A 124 -0.54 -14.35 -2.41
CA VAL A 124 -1.43 -15.51 -2.39
C VAL A 124 -1.38 -16.19 -1.02
N GLU A 125 -0.17 -16.45 -0.50
CA GLU A 125 0.00 -17.05 0.84
C GLU A 125 -0.63 -16.17 1.92
N ALA A 126 -0.38 -14.86 1.89
CA ALA A 126 -0.87 -13.95 2.91
C ALA A 126 -2.39 -13.84 2.90
N LEU A 127 -3.01 -13.80 1.73
CA LEU A 127 -4.46 -13.74 1.61
C LEU A 127 -5.16 -14.98 2.16
N GLU A 128 -4.50 -16.13 2.13
CA GLU A 128 -5.03 -17.36 2.71
C GLU A 128 -5.06 -17.33 4.24
N GLN A 129 -4.29 -16.42 4.87
CA GLN A 129 -4.18 -16.31 6.32
C GLN A 129 -5.13 -15.28 6.92
N ILE A 130 -5.82 -14.51 6.10
CA ILE A 130 -6.69 -13.41 6.54
C ILE A 130 -8.16 -13.84 6.65
#